data_af204a7f5e651b1f1cc4c684cca08d32
#
_entry.id   af204a7f5e651b1f1cc4c684cca08d32
#
_cell.length_a   1.000
_cell.length_b   1.000
_cell.length_c   1.000
_cell.angle_alpha   90.00
_cell.angle_beta   90.00
_cell.angle_gamma   90.00
#
_symmetry.space_group_name_H-M   'P 1'
#
loop_
_entity.id
_entity.type
_entity.pdbx_description
1 polymer ?
#
loop_
_entity_poly.entity_id
_entity_poly.type
_entity_poly.pdbx_seq_one_letter_code
_entity_poly.pdbx_strand_id
1 'polypeptide(L)'
;MRNTRCTLRLSLTAIAFLLLSLPSAAQQTITIPLPGGQSFIQADLYGSGPRGIVLAHGGRFGKESWAPQARILAANGFTVLAVQFRGDKKKPDGSTSAEGAYEDNAADVRAAVRYLHSKGFRSVSAIGGSLGGDAVGDADAQANPGEFDRVVFLGSEGGSHPERLKGRKLFLVARDDTSGDGLRLPGIKAHYAKAPQPKKLVVVEGSAHAQYLFTTPEGPQVMNEILKFVTRP
;
A
#
# COMPACT_ATOMS: atom_id res chain seq x y z
N MET A 1 -29.43 -13.41 -77.08
CA MET A 1 -29.66 -13.04 -75.69
C MET A 1 -28.64 -13.80 -74.83
N ARG A 2 -27.57 -13.13 -74.40
CA ARG A 2 -26.52 -13.73 -73.50
C ARG A 2 -26.67 -13.17 -72.10
N ASN A 3 -27.04 -14.01 -71.14
CA ASN A 3 -27.13 -13.64 -69.74
C ASN A 3 -25.73 -13.80 -69.07
N THR A 4 -25.13 -12.68 -68.74
CA THR A 4 -23.88 -12.63 -67.94
C THR A 4 -24.26 -12.55 -66.47
N ARG A 5 -24.03 -13.64 -65.69
CA ARG A 5 -24.16 -13.66 -64.25
C ARG A 5 -22.87 -13.13 -63.62
N CYS A 6 -22.97 -11.96 -62.99
CA CYS A 6 -21.91 -11.37 -62.19
C CYS A 6 -21.94 -12.03 -60.80
N THR A 7 -20.92 -12.81 -60.44
CA THR A 7 -20.74 -13.40 -59.12
C THR A 7 -19.87 -12.49 -58.27
N LEU A 8 -20.49 -11.83 -57.30
CA LEU A 8 -19.81 -11.00 -56.28
C LEU A 8 -19.18 -11.90 -55.23
N ARG A 9 -17.85 -11.99 -55.22
CA ARG A 9 -17.09 -12.70 -54.17
C ARG A 9 -16.88 -11.76 -52.96
N LEU A 10 -17.61 -11.98 -51.87
CA LEU A 10 -17.31 -11.37 -50.58
C LEU A 10 -16.09 -12.03 -49.94
N SER A 11 -14.98 -11.30 -49.88
CA SER A 11 -13.82 -11.74 -49.09
C SER A 11 -14.02 -11.34 -47.63
N LEU A 12 -14.30 -12.32 -46.75
CA LEU A 12 -14.31 -12.08 -45.31
C LEU A 12 -12.83 -12.06 -44.84
N THR A 13 -12.35 -10.86 -44.49
CA THR A 13 -11.06 -10.69 -43.79
C THR A 13 -11.32 -10.91 -42.30
N ALA A 14 -10.94 -12.07 -41.76
CA ALA A 14 -10.97 -12.37 -40.36
C ALA A 14 -9.85 -11.57 -39.66
N ILE A 15 -10.21 -10.55 -38.90
CA ILE A 15 -9.28 -9.83 -37.99
C ILE A 15 -9.13 -10.72 -36.75
N ALA A 16 -8.01 -11.43 -36.64
CA ALA A 16 -7.62 -12.15 -35.44
C ALA A 16 -7.19 -11.14 -34.37
N PHE A 17 -8.04 -10.91 -33.39
CA PHE A 17 -7.66 -10.22 -32.16
C PHE A 17 -6.71 -11.10 -31.36
N LEU A 18 -5.42 -10.80 -31.45
CA LEU A 18 -4.40 -11.40 -30.60
C LEU A 18 -4.58 -10.83 -29.19
N LEU A 19 -5.30 -11.53 -28.32
CA LEU A 19 -5.34 -11.23 -26.88
C LEU A 19 -3.95 -11.51 -26.32
N LEU A 20 -3.10 -10.49 -26.27
CA LEU A 20 -1.90 -10.51 -25.45
C LEU A 20 -2.34 -10.60 -23.99
N SER A 21 -2.39 -11.80 -23.44
CA SER A 21 -2.43 -12.02 -21.99
C SER A 21 -1.12 -11.49 -21.43
N LEU A 22 -1.17 -10.26 -20.86
CA LEU A 22 -0.09 -9.76 -20.03
C LEU A 22 0.14 -10.77 -18.91
N PRO A 23 1.37 -11.26 -18.69
CA PRO A 23 1.63 -12.15 -17.58
C PRO A 23 1.25 -11.38 -16.31
N SER A 24 0.27 -11.89 -15.56
CA SER A 24 0.03 -11.48 -14.18
C SER A 24 1.35 -11.72 -13.47
N ALA A 25 2.05 -10.63 -13.09
CA ALA A 25 3.29 -10.76 -12.34
C ALA A 25 2.99 -11.58 -11.08
N ALA A 26 3.47 -12.83 -11.07
CA ALA A 26 3.22 -13.77 -10.00
C ALA A 26 3.77 -13.16 -8.70
N GLN A 27 3.00 -13.26 -7.62
CA GLN A 27 3.46 -12.93 -6.28
C GLN A 27 4.70 -13.76 -5.95
N GLN A 28 5.79 -13.10 -5.57
CA GLN A 28 7.02 -13.73 -5.12
C GLN A 28 7.31 -13.32 -3.68
N THR A 29 7.53 -14.28 -2.79
CA THR A 29 8.04 -13.95 -1.45
C THR A 29 9.55 -13.75 -1.52
N ILE A 30 10.03 -12.63 -1.03
CA ILE A 30 11.44 -12.25 -0.95
C ILE A 30 11.86 -12.05 0.49
N THR A 31 13.18 -12.10 0.70
CA THR A 31 13.82 -11.81 1.99
C THR A 31 14.59 -10.52 1.89
N ILE A 32 14.37 -9.61 2.84
CA ILE A 32 15.03 -8.30 2.92
C ILE A 32 15.94 -8.32 4.14
N PRO A 33 17.27 -8.22 3.98
CA PRO A 33 18.19 -8.18 5.10
C PRO A 33 18.05 -6.88 5.89
N LEU A 34 18.16 -6.99 7.21
CA LEU A 34 18.15 -5.85 8.11
C LEU A 34 19.57 -5.35 8.38
N PRO A 35 19.74 -4.10 8.85
CA PRO A 35 21.05 -3.58 9.25
C PRO A 35 21.75 -4.53 10.25
N GLY A 36 23.05 -4.80 10.01
CA GLY A 36 23.82 -5.77 10.80
C GLY A 36 23.85 -7.19 10.23
N GLY A 37 23.00 -7.52 9.23
CA GLY A 37 23.07 -8.76 8.44
C GLY A 37 22.68 -10.06 9.18
N GLN A 38 22.31 -9.99 10.45
CA GLN A 38 21.97 -11.18 11.27
C GLN A 38 20.46 -11.50 11.28
N SER A 39 19.63 -10.60 10.79
CA SER A 39 18.19 -10.75 10.74
C SER A 39 17.63 -10.25 9.42
N PHE A 40 16.40 -10.66 9.11
CA PHE A 40 15.69 -10.30 7.87
C PHE A 40 14.20 -10.18 8.12
N ILE A 41 13.51 -9.49 7.21
CA ILE A 41 12.05 -9.53 7.10
C ILE A 41 11.67 -10.23 5.80
N GLN A 42 10.46 -10.79 5.77
CA GLN A 42 9.85 -11.30 4.56
C GLN A 42 8.95 -10.24 3.94
N ALA A 43 8.86 -10.23 2.62
CA ALA A 43 7.90 -9.41 1.90
C ALA A 43 7.37 -10.16 0.68
N ASP A 44 6.10 -9.93 0.33
CA ASP A 44 5.54 -10.37 -0.92
C ASP A 44 5.70 -9.24 -1.96
N LEU A 45 6.35 -9.57 -3.06
CA LEU A 45 6.63 -8.68 -4.19
C LEU A 45 5.55 -8.84 -5.26
N TYR A 46 4.99 -7.72 -5.73
CA TYR A 46 4.00 -7.63 -6.80
C TYR A 46 4.43 -6.60 -7.84
N GLY A 47 4.18 -6.89 -9.11
CA GLY A 47 4.44 -5.96 -10.20
C GLY A 47 5.91 -5.71 -10.49
N SER A 48 6.16 -4.82 -11.47
CA SER A 48 7.52 -4.47 -11.93
C SER A 48 7.59 -3.03 -12.46
N GLY A 49 6.70 -2.16 -11.99
CA GLY A 49 6.69 -0.74 -12.39
C GLY A 49 7.86 0.06 -11.81
N PRO A 50 8.15 1.25 -12.35
CA PRO A 50 9.35 2.04 -12.00
C PRO A 50 9.25 2.77 -10.66
N ARG A 51 8.08 2.79 -10.00
CA ARG A 51 7.87 3.41 -8.69
C ARG A 51 7.59 2.35 -7.64
N GLY A 52 8.20 2.48 -6.46
CA GLY A 52 8.08 1.54 -5.35
C GLY A 52 6.98 1.92 -4.37
N ILE A 53 6.28 0.90 -3.83
CA ILE A 53 5.36 1.06 -2.70
C ILE A 53 5.65 -0.03 -1.67
N VAL A 54 5.76 0.36 -0.41
CA VAL A 54 5.80 -0.53 0.75
C VAL A 54 4.43 -0.54 1.42
N LEU A 55 3.88 -1.74 1.68
CA LEU A 55 2.61 -1.94 2.39
C LEU A 55 2.89 -2.54 3.76
N ALA A 56 2.44 -1.87 4.82
CA ALA A 56 2.63 -2.24 6.22
C ALA A 56 1.28 -2.58 6.86
N HIS A 57 1.11 -3.82 7.34
CA HIS A 57 -0.16 -4.34 7.84
C HIS A 57 -0.47 -3.89 9.27
N GLY A 58 -1.76 -3.95 9.64
CA GLY A 58 -2.23 -3.72 11.00
C GLY A 58 -1.93 -4.90 11.94
N GLY A 59 -2.05 -4.68 13.25
CA GLY A 59 -1.60 -5.62 14.27
C GLY A 59 -2.29 -7.00 14.33
N ARG A 60 -3.41 -7.19 13.62
CA ARG A 60 -4.10 -8.49 13.51
C ARG A 60 -3.89 -9.17 12.16
N PHE A 61 -3.15 -8.55 11.27
CA PHE A 61 -2.94 -8.97 9.90
C PHE A 61 -1.51 -9.45 9.69
N GLY A 62 -1.25 -10.04 8.55
CA GLY A 62 0.07 -10.30 8.00
C GLY A 62 0.19 -9.67 6.61
N LYS A 63 1.34 -9.83 5.97
CA LYS A 63 1.61 -9.32 4.62
C LYS A 63 0.57 -9.75 3.58
N GLU A 64 -0.03 -10.93 3.77
CA GLU A 64 -1.03 -11.51 2.86
C GLU A 64 -2.32 -10.69 2.80
N SER A 65 -2.63 -9.95 3.87
CA SER A 65 -3.84 -9.11 3.94
C SER A 65 -3.86 -7.98 2.92
N TRP A 66 -2.69 -7.60 2.41
CA TRP A 66 -2.54 -6.59 1.38
C TRP A 66 -2.64 -7.11 -0.06
N ALA A 67 -2.78 -8.43 -0.27
CA ALA A 67 -2.71 -9.03 -1.60
C ALA A 67 -3.69 -8.42 -2.63
N PRO A 68 -4.97 -8.13 -2.31
CA PRO A 68 -5.88 -7.49 -3.26
C PRO A 68 -5.40 -6.08 -3.67
N GLN A 69 -5.01 -5.24 -2.70
CA GLN A 69 -4.58 -3.86 -2.93
C GLN A 69 -3.23 -3.82 -3.65
N ALA A 70 -2.32 -4.73 -3.30
CA ALA A 70 -1.03 -4.86 -3.95
C ALA A 70 -1.18 -5.19 -5.45
N ARG A 71 -2.12 -6.08 -5.82
CA ARG A 71 -2.40 -6.38 -7.23
C ARG A 71 -2.97 -5.18 -7.97
N ILE A 72 -3.86 -4.40 -7.34
CA ILE A 72 -4.40 -3.17 -7.94
C ILE A 72 -3.29 -2.14 -8.17
N LEU A 73 -2.43 -1.92 -7.18
CA LEU A 73 -1.28 -1.00 -7.30
C LEU A 73 -0.30 -1.47 -8.39
N ALA A 74 0.02 -2.78 -8.43
CA ALA A 74 0.87 -3.36 -9.45
C ALA A 74 0.30 -3.18 -10.87
N ALA A 75 -1.01 -3.40 -11.05
CA ALA A 75 -1.71 -3.14 -12.32
C ALA A 75 -1.70 -1.66 -12.72
N ASN A 76 -1.48 -0.74 -11.77
CA ASN A 76 -1.33 0.70 -12.00
C ASN A 76 0.15 1.14 -12.12
N GLY A 77 1.06 0.22 -12.40
CA GLY A 77 2.45 0.52 -12.75
C GLY A 77 3.37 0.74 -11.56
N PHE A 78 3.10 0.08 -10.43
CA PHE A 78 3.99 0.07 -9.27
C PHE A 78 4.69 -1.28 -9.08
N THR A 79 5.85 -1.25 -8.46
CA THR A 79 6.45 -2.39 -7.77
C THR A 79 6.10 -2.29 -6.30
N VAL A 80 5.46 -3.33 -5.75
CA VAL A 80 4.86 -3.29 -4.42
C VAL A 80 5.47 -4.36 -3.53
N LEU A 81 5.88 -3.98 -2.33
CA LEU A 81 6.35 -4.88 -1.26
C LEU A 81 5.33 -4.86 -0.12
N ALA A 82 4.63 -5.96 0.12
CA ALA A 82 3.84 -6.15 1.32
C ALA A 82 4.74 -6.83 2.38
N VAL A 83 5.10 -6.09 3.43
CA VAL A 83 6.08 -6.56 4.43
C VAL A 83 5.41 -7.33 5.55
N GLN A 84 6.10 -8.35 6.07
CA GLN A 84 5.81 -9.03 7.33
C GLN A 84 6.73 -8.46 8.40
N PHE A 85 6.18 -7.95 9.48
CA PHE A 85 6.97 -7.47 10.60
C PHE A 85 7.68 -8.62 11.32
N ARG A 86 8.93 -8.39 11.74
CA ARG A 86 9.80 -9.42 12.35
C ARG A 86 9.27 -9.97 13.68
N GLY A 87 8.53 -9.17 14.43
CA GLY A 87 7.97 -9.52 15.74
C GLY A 87 6.62 -10.24 15.68
N ASP A 88 6.10 -10.48 14.49
CA ASP A 88 4.79 -11.08 14.35
C ASP A 88 4.82 -12.60 14.49
N LYS A 89 3.88 -13.13 15.28
CA LYS A 89 3.65 -14.57 15.36
C LYS A 89 2.26 -14.91 14.85
N LYS A 90 2.18 -15.91 13.98
CA LYS A 90 0.90 -16.47 13.54
C LYS A 90 0.27 -17.27 14.68
N LYS A 91 -1.01 -16.97 14.96
CA LYS A 91 -1.84 -17.72 15.90
C LYS A 91 -2.52 -18.90 15.19
N PRO A 92 -3.00 -19.91 15.96
CA PRO A 92 -3.72 -21.06 15.39
C PRO A 92 -4.98 -20.70 14.60
N ASP A 93 -5.61 -19.54 14.89
CA ASP A 93 -6.79 -19.02 14.17
C ASP A 93 -6.41 -18.28 12.87
N GLY A 94 -5.12 -18.26 12.50
CA GLY A 94 -4.60 -17.59 11.32
C GLY A 94 -4.38 -16.09 11.49
N SER A 95 -4.79 -15.49 12.61
CA SER A 95 -4.47 -14.09 12.93
C SER A 95 -3.00 -13.93 13.32
N THR A 96 -2.54 -12.69 13.30
CA THR A 96 -1.18 -12.34 13.73
C THR A 96 -1.25 -11.62 15.08
N SER A 97 -0.30 -11.89 15.97
CA SER A 97 -0.05 -11.07 17.16
C SER A 97 1.22 -10.29 16.96
N ALA A 98 1.17 -8.98 17.15
CA ALA A 98 2.35 -8.14 17.24
C ALA A 98 2.94 -8.31 18.67
N GLU A 99 3.95 -9.17 18.80
CA GLU A 99 4.66 -9.37 20.07
C GLU A 99 6.02 -8.64 20.11
N GLY A 100 6.44 -8.06 18.97
CA GLY A 100 7.66 -7.27 18.87
C GLY A 100 7.50 -5.84 19.38
N ALA A 101 8.60 -5.20 19.70
CA ALA A 101 8.61 -3.78 20.03
C ALA A 101 8.13 -2.95 18.83
N TYR A 102 7.25 -1.98 19.06
CA TYR A 102 6.74 -1.08 18.01
C TYR A 102 7.88 -0.36 17.25
N GLU A 103 8.98 -0.08 17.92
CA GLU A 103 10.19 0.52 17.34
C GLU A 103 10.80 -0.33 16.22
N ASP A 104 10.72 -1.66 16.33
CA ASP A 104 11.17 -2.58 15.29
C ASP A 104 10.34 -2.49 14.01
N ASN A 105 9.03 -2.23 14.11
CA ASN A 105 8.16 -2.12 12.94
C ASN A 105 8.52 -0.91 12.06
N ALA A 106 8.90 0.22 12.64
CA ALA A 106 9.40 1.38 11.90
C ALA A 106 10.73 1.07 11.20
N ALA A 107 11.63 0.34 11.87
CA ALA A 107 12.90 -0.10 11.28
C ALA A 107 12.66 -1.08 10.11
N ASP A 108 11.67 -1.98 10.21
CA ASP A 108 11.29 -2.90 9.15
C ASP A 108 10.75 -2.18 7.91
N VAL A 109 9.88 -1.17 8.10
CA VAL A 109 9.40 -0.31 7.00
C VAL A 109 10.57 0.40 6.33
N ARG A 110 11.49 1.00 7.12
CA ARG A 110 12.67 1.67 6.56
C ARG A 110 13.58 0.72 5.80
N ALA A 111 13.77 -0.51 6.29
CA ALA A 111 14.57 -1.51 5.58
C ALA A 111 13.95 -1.85 4.23
N ALA A 112 12.63 -2.01 4.14
CA ALA A 112 11.94 -2.26 2.88
C ALA A 112 12.04 -1.07 1.90
N VAL A 113 11.91 0.16 2.39
CA VAL A 113 12.09 1.38 1.57
C VAL A 113 13.51 1.46 1.04
N ARG A 114 14.53 1.26 1.88
CA ARG A 114 15.94 1.25 1.47
C ARG A 114 16.27 0.11 0.52
N TYR A 115 15.65 -1.05 0.70
CA TYR A 115 15.78 -2.15 -0.25
C TYR A 115 15.30 -1.74 -1.65
N LEU A 116 14.14 -1.09 -1.77
CA LEU A 116 13.66 -0.57 -3.06
C LEU A 116 14.65 0.46 -3.64
N HIS A 117 15.13 1.42 -2.84
CA HIS A 117 16.15 2.37 -3.30
C HIS A 117 17.43 1.67 -3.78
N SER A 118 17.89 0.61 -3.09
CA SER A 118 19.07 -0.17 -3.52
C SER A 118 18.85 -0.92 -4.84
N LYS A 119 17.57 -1.14 -5.23
CA LYS A 119 17.18 -1.70 -6.53
C LYS A 119 16.98 -0.64 -7.62
N GLY A 120 17.29 0.63 -7.33
CA GLY A 120 17.25 1.74 -8.29
C GLY A 120 15.93 2.52 -8.31
N PHE A 121 14.98 2.23 -7.43
CA PHE A 121 13.74 3.00 -7.35
C PHE A 121 14.02 4.40 -6.78
N ARG A 122 13.74 5.44 -7.58
CA ARG A 122 13.94 6.85 -7.16
C ARG A 122 12.79 7.38 -6.32
N SER A 123 11.55 6.89 -6.56
CA SER A 123 10.36 7.27 -5.82
C SER A 123 9.82 6.05 -5.10
N VAL A 124 9.78 6.10 -3.79
CA VAL A 124 9.25 5.05 -2.92
C VAL A 124 8.22 5.67 -1.98
N SER A 125 7.01 5.10 -1.98
CA SER A 125 5.94 5.48 -1.08
C SER A 125 5.67 4.38 -0.07
N ALA A 126 5.03 4.69 1.06
CA ALA A 126 4.60 3.69 2.02
C ALA A 126 3.13 3.89 2.41
N ILE A 127 2.42 2.78 2.59
CA ILE A 127 1.01 2.75 2.98
C ILE A 127 0.88 1.82 4.18
N GLY A 128 0.33 2.31 5.28
CA GLY A 128 0.14 1.51 6.47
C GLY A 128 -1.26 1.60 7.04
N GLY A 129 -1.75 0.50 7.62
CA GLY A 129 -3.03 0.44 8.32
C GLY A 129 -2.84 0.25 9.81
N SER A 130 -3.52 1.06 10.66
CA SER A 130 -3.43 0.95 12.13
C SER A 130 -1.97 0.93 12.60
N LEU A 131 -1.53 -0.11 13.32
CA LEU A 131 -0.12 -0.35 13.71
C LEU A 131 0.87 -0.09 12.56
N GLY A 132 0.56 -0.59 11.34
CA GLY A 132 1.40 -0.37 10.17
C GLY A 132 1.44 1.09 9.73
N GLY A 133 0.36 1.84 9.96
CA GLY A 133 0.30 3.28 9.71
C GLY A 133 1.20 4.06 10.67
N ASP A 134 1.20 3.69 11.94
CA ASP A 134 2.10 4.29 12.94
C ASP A 134 3.57 3.95 12.62
N ALA A 135 3.85 2.69 12.24
CA ALA A 135 5.18 2.27 11.81
C ALA A 135 5.68 3.04 10.57
N VAL A 136 4.79 3.31 9.59
CA VAL A 136 5.11 4.13 8.42
C VAL A 136 5.43 5.57 8.83
N GLY A 137 4.64 6.16 9.74
CA GLY A 137 4.86 7.52 10.21
C GLY A 137 6.16 7.67 11.00
N ASP A 138 6.43 6.77 11.93
CA ASP A 138 7.67 6.78 12.70
C ASP A 138 8.90 6.51 11.81
N ALA A 139 8.76 5.65 10.79
CA ALA A 139 9.78 5.42 9.78
C ALA A 139 10.09 6.71 8.97
N ASP A 140 9.06 7.40 8.48
CA ASP A 140 9.18 8.65 7.73
C ASP A 140 9.76 9.78 8.60
N ALA A 141 9.31 9.90 9.86
CA ALA A 141 9.82 10.90 10.81
C ALA A 141 11.33 10.74 11.11
N GLN A 142 11.84 9.50 11.09
CA GLN A 142 13.24 9.16 11.30
C GLN A 142 14.08 9.14 10.00
N ALA A 143 13.44 9.16 8.83
CA ALA A 143 14.10 9.03 7.54
C ALA A 143 14.93 10.27 7.16
N ASN A 144 15.77 10.14 6.13
CA ASN A 144 16.36 11.30 5.49
C ASN A 144 15.36 11.98 4.55
N PRO A 145 15.47 13.31 4.29
CA PRO A 145 14.64 13.97 3.29
C PRO A 145 14.72 13.25 1.93
N GLY A 146 13.53 12.95 1.34
CA GLY A 146 13.43 12.25 0.06
C GLY A 146 13.51 10.72 0.12
N GLU A 147 13.74 10.13 1.29
CA GLU A 147 13.69 8.66 1.47
C GLU A 147 12.27 8.12 1.26
N PHE A 148 11.25 8.89 1.66
CA PHE A 148 9.84 8.63 1.35
C PHE A 148 9.30 9.74 0.45
N ASP A 149 8.68 9.36 -0.68
CA ASP A 149 7.95 10.32 -1.54
C ASP A 149 6.58 10.63 -0.93
N ARG A 150 5.81 9.59 -0.61
CA ARG A 150 4.47 9.69 -0.03
C ARG A 150 4.25 8.68 1.06
N VAL A 151 3.45 9.06 2.06
CA VAL A 151 3.00 8.19 3.15
C VAL A 151 1.48 8.24 3.29
N VAL A 152 0.86 7.08 3.47
CA VAL A 152 -0.59 6.93 3.62
C VAL A 152 -0.89 6.22 4.93
N PHE A 153 -1.75 6.80 5.74
CA PHE A 153 -2.17 6.31 7.04
C PHE A 153 -3.66 5.95 7.01
N LEU A 154 -3.97 4.65 7.19
CA LEU A 154 -5.34 4.14 7.21
C LEU A 154 -5.75 3.85 8.65
N GLY A 155 -6.69 4.62 9.20
CA GLY A 155 -7.16 4.48 10.59
C GLY A 155 -6.03 4.57 11.61
N SER A 156 -5.04 5.42 11.35
CA SER A 156 -3.83 5.61 12.17
C SER A 156 -3.51 7.09 12.30
N GLU A 157 -2.89 7.48 13.39
CA GLU A 157 -2.40 8.83 13.66
C GLU A 157 -1.11 9.15 12.89
N GLY A 158 -0.46 8.14 12.30
CA GLY A 158 0.78 8.32 11.53
C GLY A 158 2.01 8.48 12.41
N GLY A 159 2.08 7.72 13.50
CA GLY A 159 3.24 7.65 14.38
C GLY A 159 3.28 8.74 15.46
N SER A 160 4.36 8.73 16.23
CA SER A 160 4.49 9.52 17.47
C SER A 160 4.90 10.98 17.23
N HIS A 161 5.46 11.29 16.04
CA HIS A 161 6.07 12.59 15.72
C HIS A 161 5.50 13.22 14.45
N PRO A 162 4.20 13.60 14.42
CA PRO A 162 3.56 14.13 13.22
C PRO A 162 4.24 15.37 12.64
N GLU A 163 4.84 16.22 13.50
CA GLU A 163 5.57 17.44 13.10
C GLU A 163 6.89 17.15 12.35
N ARG A 164 7.38 15.90 12.42
CA ARG A 164 8.63 15.47 11.78
C ARG A 164 8.42 14.71 10.47
N LEU A 165 7.17 14.46 10.06
CA LEU A 165 6.84 13.77 8.82
C LEU A 165 7.37 14.54 7.60
N LYS A 166 8.05 13.82 6.69
CA LYS A 166 8.76 14.39 5.53
C LYS A 166 8.05 14.15 4.21
N GLY A 167 7.61 12.92 3.94
CA GLY A 167 6.87 12.57 2.74
C GLY A 167 5.57 13.37 2.59
N ARG A 168 4.97 13.42 1.41
CA ARG A 168 3.59 13.90 1.22
C ARG A 168 2.63 12.98 1.98
N LYS A 169 1.63 13.49 2.69
CA LYS A 169 0.80 12.72 3.64
C LYS A 169 -0.65 12.62 3.19
N LEU A 170 -1.20 11.40 3.27
CA LEU A 170 -2.63 11.15 3.18
C LEU A 170 -3.09 10.42 4.44
N PHE A 171 -3.94 11.08 5.24
CA PHE A 171 -4.67 10.45 6.33
C PHE A 171 -6.04 10.02 5.83
N LEU A 172 -6.44 8.78 6.10
CA LEU A 172 -7.69 8.22 5.66
C LEU A 172 -8.32 7.41 6.80
N VAL A 173 -9.55 7.72 7.17
CA VAL A 173 -10.23 7.15 8.33
C VAL A 173 -11.73 7.09 8.10
N ALA A 174 -12.41 6.07 8.66
CA ALA A 174 -13.87 6.07 8.75
C ALA A 174 -14.33 7.02 9.86
N ARG A 175 -15.49 7.65 9.67
CA ARG A 175 -16.06 8.64 10.61
C ARG A 175 -16.21 8.10 12.02
N ASP A 176 -16.73 6.87 12.11
CA ASP A 176 -17.10 6.20 13.35
C ASP A 176 -16.12 5.08 13.75
N ASP A 177 -14.87 5.11 13.19
CA ASP A 177 -13.80 4.19 13.58
C ASP A 177 -13.46 4.40 15.06
N THR A 178 -13.56 3.34 15.86
CA THR A 178 -13.37 3.36 17.32
C THR A 178 -12.25 2.41 17.77
N SER A 179 -11.68 2.74 18.94
CA SER A 179 -10.82 1.88 19.74
C SER A 179 -11.45 1.70 21.14
N GLY A 180 -10.72 1.02 22.04
CA GLY A 180 -11.10 0.98 23.46
C GLY A 180 -11.17 2.36 24.11
N ASP A 181 -10.47 3.35 23.56
CA ASP A 181 -10.41 4.73 24.07
C ASP A 181 -11.44 5.67 23.39
N GLY A 182 -12.30 5.15 22.51
CA GLY A 182 -13.32 5.91 21.79
C GLY A 182 -13.01 6.13 20.31
N LEU A 183 -13.59 7.21 19.74
CA LEU A 183 -13.40 7.57 18.33
C LEU A 183 -11.95 7.92 18.00
N ARG A 184 -11.43 7.33 16.91
CA ARG A 184 -10.05 7.61 16.42
C ARG A 184 -9.95 8.95 15.68
N LEU A 185 -11.02 9.40 15.04
CA LEU A 185 -11.01 10.61 14.21
C LEU A 185 -10.50 11.87 14.93
N PRO A 186 -10.83 12.13 16.21
CA PRO A 186 -10.27 13.28 16.95
C PRO A 186 -8.74 13.23 17.08
N GLY A 187 -8.16 12.09 17.45
CA GLY A 187 -6.70 11.90 17.54
C GLY A 187 -6.02 12.08 16.18
N ILE A 188 -6.57 11.44 15.13
CA ILE A 188 -6.07 11.58 13.77
C ILE A 188 -6.11 13.04 13.29
N LYS A 189 -7.19 13.80 13.59
CA LYS A 189 -7.26 15.24 13.29
C LYS A 189 -6.21 16.05 14.03
N ALA A 190 -5.93 15.72 15.31
CA ALA A 190 -4.90 16.38 16.09
C ALA A 190 -3.50 16.16 15.51
N HIS A 191 -3.17 14.93 15.10
CA HIS A 191 -1.91 14.61 14.42
C HIS A 191 -1.85 15.24 13.03
N TYR A 192 -2.93 15.18 12.26
CA TYR A 192 -3.03 15.88 10.98
C TYR A 192 -2.76 17.38 11.13
N ALA A 193 -3.29 18.03 12.15
CA ALA A 193 -3.09 19.47 12.37
C ALA A 193 -1.60 19.82 12.54
N LYS A 194 -0.84 18.99 13.26
CA LYS A 194 0.60 19.19 13.54
C LYS A 194 1.49 18.81 12.35
N ALA A 195 1.07 17.88 11.50
CA ALA A 195 1.87 17.41 10.37
C ALA A 195 2.15 18.57 9.38
N PRO A 196 3.38 18.69 8.82
CA PRO A 196 3.70 19.73 7.84
C PRO A 196 3.01 19.48 6.48
N GLN A 197 2.90 20.53 5.67
CA GLN A 197 2.43 20.41 4.28
C GLN A 197 3.49 19.70 3.39
N PRO A 198 3.08 19.07 2.28
CA PRO A 198 1.71 18.87 1.82
C PRO A 198 1.03 17.69 2.52
N LYS A 199 -0.24 17.86 2.87
CA LYS A 199 -1.05 16.84 3.57
C LYS A 199 -2.51 16.89 3.14
N LYS A 200 -3.20 15.74 3.21
CA LYS A 200 -4.63 15.59 2.93
C LYS A 200 -5.27 14.70 4.00
N LEU A 201 -6.47 15.03 4.45
CA LEU A 201 -7.32 14.19 5.26
C LEU A 201 -8.56 13.80 4.45
N VAL A 202 -8.87 12.50 4.41
CA VAL A 202 -10.09 11.95 3.84
C VAL A 202 -10.84 11.22 4.94
N VAL A 203 -12.08 11.62 5.19
CA VAL A 203 -13.00 10.93 6.08
C VAL A 203 -14.06 10.26 5.22
N VAL A 204 -14.20 8.94 5.36
CA VAL A 204 -15.27 8.16 4.71
C VAL A 204 -16.33 7.80 5.73
N GLU A 205 -17.52 7.43 5.28
CA GLU A 205 -18.59 7.01 6.17
C GLU A 205 -18.34 5.61 6.73
N GLY A 206 -19.05 5.25 7.83
CA GLY A 206 -18.95 3.96 8.49
C GLY A 206 -17.93 3.92 9.63
N SER A 207 -17.70 2.71 10.13
CA SER A 207 -16.91 2.44 11.35
C SER A 207 -15.73 1.47 11.12
N ALA A 208 -15.47 1.10 9.86
CA ALA A 208 -14.43 0.12 9.54
C ALA A 208 -13.02 0.67 9.84
N HIS A 209 -12.21 -0.14 10.52
CA HIS A 209 -10.86 0.19 10.93
C HIS A 209 -9.81 -0.25 9.91
N ALA A 210 -8.92 0.66 9.50
CA ALA A 210 -7.73 0.36 8.72
C ALA A 210 -8.03 -0.49 7.45
N GLN A 211 -7.43 -1.67 7.32
CA GLN A 211 -7.58 -2.55 6.15
C GLN A 211 -9.01 -3.07 5.95
N TYR A 212 -9.84 -3.10 7.01
CA TYR A 212 -11.26 -3.43 6.86
C TYR A 212 -12.04 -2.41 6.01
N LEU A 213 -11.53 -1.18 5.85
CA LEU A 213 -12.11 -0.18 4.94
C LEU A 213 -12.28 -0.73 3.51
N PHE A 214 -11.37 -1.57 3.05
CA PHE A 214 -11.44 -2.14 1.69
C PHE A 214 -12.55 -3.17 1.49
N THR A 215 -13.14 -3.69 2.57
CA THR A 215 -14.24 -4.68 2.53
C THR A 215 -15.62 -4.06 2.72
N THR A 216 -15.71 -2.73 2.83
CA THR A 216 -16.95 -1.96 2.96
C THR A 216 -17.42 -1.43 1.60
N PRO A 217 -18.65 -0.92 1.50
CA PRO A 217 -19.12 -0.19 0.31
C PRO A 217 -18.22 0.99 -0.07
N GLU A 218 -17.52 1.60 0.88
CA GLU A 218 -16.58 2.71 0.69
C GLU A 218 -15.21 2.25 0.16
N GLY A 219 -14.93 0.94 0.17
CA GLY A 219 -13.66 0.36 -0.25
C GLY A 219 -13.16 0.84 -1.63
N PRO A 220 -14.00 0.88 -2.67
CA PRO A 220 -13.62 1.43 -3.96
C PRO A 220 -13.22 2.92 -3.90
N GLN A 221 -13.90 3.73 -3.10
CA GLN A 221 -13.55 5.13 -2.88
C GLN A 221 -12.19 5.25 -2.18
N VAL A 222 -11.96 4.46 -1.12
CA VAL A 222 -10.69 4.41 -0.38
C VAL A 222 -9.53 4.09 -1.33
N MET A 223 -9.67 3.03 -2.14
CA MET A 223 -8.64 2.62 -3.09
C MET A 223 -8.38 3.69 -4.16
N ASN A 224 -9.43 4.33 -4.67
CA ASN A 224 -9.32 5.42 -5.64
C ASN A 224 -8.60 6.65 -5.06
N GLU A 225 -8.87 7.03 -3.80
CA GLU A 225 -8.15 8.12 -3.14
C GLU A 225 -6.66 7.81 -2.95
N ILE A 226 -6.32 6.57 -2.60
CA ILE A 226 -4.93 6.10 -2.53
C ILE A 226 -4.28 6.17 -3.91
N LEU A 227 -4.89 5.60 -4.95
CA LEU A 227 -4.36 5.62 -6.31
C LEU A 227 -4.14 7.05 -6.81
N LYS A 228 -5.14 7.93 -6.66
CA LYS A 228 -5.00 9.35 -7.02
C LYS A 228 -3.83 10.01 -6.29
N PHE A 229 -3.62 9.66 -5.02
CA PHE A 229 -2.57 10.25 -4.22
C PHE A 229 -1.18 9.75 -4.65
N VAL A 230 -1.00 8.44 -4.88
CA VAL A 230 0.31 7.88 -5.23
C VAL A 230 0.68 8.05 -6.71
N THR A 231 -0.29 8.34 -7.60
CA THR A 231 -0.03 8.54 -9.04
C THR A 231 0.22 9.99 -9.45
N ARG A 232 -0.22 10.97 -8.66
CA ARG A 232 0.01 12.40 -8.99
C ARG A 232 1.52 12.71 -9.08
N PRO A 233 1.94 13.62 -9.96
CA PRO A 233 3.32 14.09 -10.01
C PRO A 233 3.72 14.87 -8.77
#